data_d48b6fecc13b7833c91132977e9ad034
#
_entry.id   d48b6fecc13b7833c91132977e9ad034
#
_cell.length_a   1.000
_cell.length_b   1.000
_cell.length_c   1.000
_cell.angle_alpha   90.00
_cell.angle_beta   90.00
_cell.angle_gamma   90.00
#
_symmetry.space_group_name_H-M   'P 1'
#
loop_
_entity.id
_entity.type
_entity.pdbx_description
1 polymer ?
#
loop_
_entity_poly.entity_id
_entity_poly.type
_entity_poly.pdbx_seq_one_letter_code
_entity_poly.pdbx_strand_id
1 'polypeptide(L)'
;MALPSSPNSLSINQIAGEFGGSTPHSLSEYYAGGDNVASGIQGDSGAIPSSGAISIGQFYGSANRISIALTISSNTNNYQISQNRGGTYSSGITDIVLTNNAQVGSNAVGTAALATGASPNWATGDTITIVNNGAFRGRGGDGGGGMTSAGASVQAGQAAGDSIEI
;
A
#
# COMPACT_ATOMS: atom_id res chain seq x y z
N MET A 1 -11.36 -13.37 -5.81
CA MET A 1 -11.48 -14.23 -4.57
C MET A 1 -10.27 -15.13 -4.55
N ALA A 2 -9.54 -15.24 -3.41
CA ALA A 2 -8.36 -16.10 -3.38
C ALA A 2 -8.68 -17.55 -3.75
N LEU A 3 -7.77 -18.20 -4.44
CA LEU A 3 -7.87 -19.64 -4.75
C LEU A 3 -7.77 -20.48 -3.47
N PRO A 4 -8.32 -21.70 -3.44
CA PRO A 4 -8.26 -22.55 -2.25
C PRO A 4 -6.83 -22.83 -1.86
N SER A 5 -6.58 -22.92 -0.55
CA SER A 5 -5.29 -23.37 -0.02
C SER A 5 -5.15 -24.90 -0.11
N SER A 6 -3.90 -25.38 -0.18
CA SER A 6 -3.59 -26.80 -0.10
C SER A 6 -4.09 -27.39 1.25
N PRO A 7 -4.67 -28.62 1.33
CA PRO A 7 -4.71 -29.66 0.28
C PRO A 7 -6.03 -29.72 -0.50
N ASN A 8 -6.82 -28.66 -0.56
CA ASN A 8 -8.08 -28.68 -1.30
C ASN A 8 -7.83 -28.87 -2.81
N SER A 9 -8.85 -29.32 -3.55
CA SER A 9 -8.71 -29.48 -4.99
C SER A 9 -8.61 -28.12 -5.69
N LEU A 10 -7.70 -28.01 -6.65
CA LEU A 10 -7.53 -26.84 -7.49
C LEU A 10 -7.47 -27.27 -8.95
N SER A 11 -8.18 -26.58 -9.82
CA SER A 11 -8.25 -26.83 -11.25
C SER A 11 -7.81 -25.62 -12.05
N ILE A 12 -7.41 -25.83 -13.32
CA ILE A 12 -7.06 -24.75 -14.23
C ILE A 12 -8.26 -23.78 -14.46
N ASN A 13 -9.50 -24.27 -14.42
CA ASN A 13 -10.67 -23.42 -14.57
C ASN A 13 -10.86 -22.47 -13.38
N GLN A 14 -10.48 -22.90 -12.18
CA GLN A 14 -10.50 -22.00 -11.01
C GLN A 14 -9.39 -20.94 -11.13
N ILE A 15 -8.19 -21.33 -11.61
CA ILE A 15 -7.11 -20.38 -11.91
C ILE A 15 -7.58 -19.36 -12.96
N ALA A 16 -8.19 -19.83 -14.05
CA ALA A 16 -8.77 -18.96 -15.06
C ALA A 16 -9.88 -18.04 -14.51
N GLY A 17 -10.70 -18.54 -13.59
CA GLY A 17 -11.73 -17.73 -12.93
C GLY A 17 -11.17 -16.60 -12.06
N GLU A 18 -10.00 -16.80 -11.44
CA GLU A 18 -9.34 -15.77 -10.62
C GLU A 18 -8.52 -14.80 -11.46
N PHE A 19 -7.74 -15.31 -12.41
CA PHE A 19 -6.74 -14.53 -13.16
C PHE A 19 -7.17 -14.15 -14.57
N GLY A 20 -8.28 -14.70 -15.06
CA GLY A 20 -8.72 -14.51 -16.44
C GLY A 20 -8.11 -15.55 -17.41
N GLY A 21 -8.17 -15.25 -18.68
CA GLY A 21 -7.69 -16.13 -19.76
C GLY A 21 -8.83 -16.64 -20.65
N SER A 22 -8.47 -17.21 -21.80
CA SER A 22 -9.41 -17.72 -22.80
C SER A 22 -9.26 -19.22 -23.01
N THR A 23 -10.35 -19.92 -23.22
CA THR A 23 -10.31 -21.38 -23.53
C THR A 23 -9.76 -21.64 -24.93
N PRO A 24 -8.96 -22.71 -25.14
CA PRO A 24 -8.53 -23.71 -24.14
C PRO A 24 -7.42 -23.15 -23.23
N HIS A 25 -7.55 -23.36 -21.90
CA HIS A 25 -6.57 -22.88 -20.93
C HIS A 25 -5.30 -23.73 -20.93
N SER A 26 -4.15 -23.04 -20.80
CA SER A 26 -2.83 -23.66 -20.59
C SER A 26 -2.15 -23.00 -19.39
N LEU A 27 -1.44 -23.77 -18.57
CA LEU A 27 -0.67 -23.21 -17.47
C LEU A 27 0.39 -22.19 -17.92
N SER A 28 0.86 -22.28 -19.15
CA SER A 28 1.82 -21.33 -19.71
C SER A 28 1.28 -19.91 -19.88
N GLU A 29 -0.04 -19.72 -19.82
CA GLU A 29 -0.69 -18.40 -19.86
C GLU A 29 -0.61 -17.67 -18.52
N TYR A 30 -0.22 -18.38 -17.44
CA TYR A 30 -0.29 -17.89 -16.06
C TYR A 30 1.10 -17.67 -15.44
N TYR A 31 2.14 -17.44 -16.23
CA TYR A 31 3.41 -16.95 -15.70
C TYR A 31 3.27 -15.55 -15.12
N ALA A 32 3.90 -15.33 -13.95
CA ALA A 32 3.91 -14.01 -13.31
C ALA A 32 4.62 -12.97 -14.21
N GLY A 33 4.01 -11.81 -14.36
CA GLY A 33 4.45 -10.76 -15.28
C GLY A 33 3.96 -10.92 -16.72
N GLY A 34 3.12 -11.94 -16.99
CA GLY A 34 2.40 -12.09 -18.25
C GLY A 34 1.04 -11.36 -18.26
N ASP A 35 0.22 -11.68 -19.26
CA ASP A 35 -1.05 -10.98 -19.50
C ASP A 35 -2.09 -11.27 -18.40
N ASN A 36 -2.08 -12.47 -17.80
CA ASN A 36 -3.10 -12.89 -16.84
C ASN A 36 -2.65 -12.76 -15.38
N VAL A 37 -1.36 -12.92 -15.07
CA VAL A 37 -0.84 -12.90 -13.71
C VAL A 37 0.19 -11.79 -13.55
N ALA A 38 -0.12 -10.79 -12.73
CA ALA A 38 0.81 -9.69 -12.46
C ALA A 38 2.08 -10.19 -11.75
N SER A 39 3.18 -9.47 -11.96
CA SER A 39 4.42 -9.71 -11.20
C SER A 39 4.18 -9.52 -9.70
N GLY A 40 4.76 -10.40 -8.88
CA GLY A 40 4.66 -10.30 -7.42
C GLY A 40 3.48 -11.05 -6.79
N ILE A 41 2.60 -11.65 -7.59
CA ILE A 41 1.55 -12.55 -7.07
C ILE A 41 2.19 -13.76 -6.39
N GLN A 42 1.65 -14.11 -5.22
CA GLN A 42 2.14 -15.20 -4.38
C GLN A 42 1.02 -16.22 -4.12
N GLY A 43 1.39 -17.49 -4.06
CA GLY A 43 0.56 -18.56 -3.53
C GLY A 43 1.13 -19.09 -2.21
N ASP A 44 0.52 -20.15 -1.67
CA ASP A 44 0.96 -20.81 -0.43
C ASP A 44 2.41 -21.32 -0.49
N SER A 45 2.90 -21.64 -1.68
CA SER A 45 4.26 -22.16 -1.92
C SER A 45 5.28 -21.08 -2.27
N GLY A 46 4.90 -19.80 -2.27
CA GLY A 46 5.72 -18.66 -2.65
C GLY A 46 5.30 -18.03 -3.98
N ALA A 47 6.23 -17.32 -4.63
CA ALA A 47 5.93 -16.58 -5.85
C ALA A 47 5.55 -17.51 -7.02
N ILE A 48 4.55 -17.12 -7.81
CA ILE A 48 4.24 -17.77 -9.07
C ILE A 48 5.43 -17.54 -10.03
N PRO A 49 5.92 -18.58 -10.73
CA PRO A 49 7.08 -18.45 -11.61
C PRO A 49 6.81 -17.48 -12.77
N SER A 50 7.85 -16.74 -13.17
CA SER A 50 7.83 -15.92 -14.39
C SER A 50 8.30 -16.67 -15.64
N SER A 51 8.86 -17.87 -15.48
CA SER A 51 9.34 -18.75 -16.57
C SER A 51 9.68 -20.14 -16.03
N GLY A 52 9.97 -21.08 -16.93
CA GLY A 52 10.42 -22.44 -16.58
C GLY A 52 9.26 -23.38 -16.22
N ALA A 53 9.46 -24.23 -15.21
CA ALA A 53 8.42 -25.19 -14.81
C ALA A 53 7.30 -24.47 -14.04
N ILE A 54 6.05 -24.70 -14.44
CA ILE A 54 4.85 -24.18 -13.78
C ILE A 54 3.87 -25.33 -13.53
N SER A 55 3.23 -25.33 -12.37
CA SER A 55 2.29 -26.36 -11.95
C SER A 55 1.08 -25.75 -11.26
N ILE A 56 -0.05 -26.46 -11.26
CA ILE A 56 -1.26 -26.04 -10.54
C ILE A 56 -0.98 -25.80 -9.05
N GLY A 57 -0.10 -26.61 -8.46
CA GLY A 57 0.25 -26.52 -7.04
C GLY A 57 0.82 -25.16 -6.59
N GLN A 58 1.39 -24.39 -7.50
CA GLN A 58 1.95 -23.07 -7.21
C GLN A 58 0.87 -21.98 -7.05
N PHE A 59 -0.37 -22.26 -7.48
CA PHE A 59 -1.49 -21.34 -7.40
C PHE A 59 -2.36 -21.50 -6.14
N TYR A 60 -2.09 -22.49 -5.30
CA TYR A 60 -2.81 -22.59 -4.02
C TYR A 60 -2.68 -21.30 -3.21
N GLY A 61 -3.81 -20.83 -2.64
CA GLY A 61 -3.87 -19.62 -1.83
C GLY A 61 -3.64 -18.31 -2.57
N SER A 62 -3.33 -18.36 -3.88
CA SER A 62 -3.09 -17.13 -4.64
C SER A 62 -4.37 -16.36 -4.94
N ALA A 63 -4.23 -15.06 -5.11
CA ALA A 63 -5.29 -14.16 -5.55
C ALA A 63 -4.71 -13.16 -6.55
N ASN A 64 -5.56 -12.64 -7.43
CA ASN A 64 -5.16 -11.59 -8.38
C ASN A 64 -5.02 -10.23 -7.68
N ARG A 65 -4.33 -10.23 -6.54
CA ARG A 65 -4.02 -9.04 -5.73
C ARG A 65 -2.67 -9.21 -5.04
N ILE A 66 -1.94 -8.10 -4.92
CA ILE A 66 -0.66 -8.04 -4.19
C ILE A 66 -0.95 -7.48 -2.80
N SER A 67 -0.53 -8.19 -1.75
CA SER A 67 -0.63 -7.70 -0.38
C SER A 67 0.73 -7.17 0.10
N ILE A 68 0.76 -5.93 0.56
CA ILE A 68 1.95 -5.28 1.10
C ILE A 68 1.68 -4.91 2.56
N ALA A 69 2.43 -5.53 3.48
CA ALA A 69 2.39 -5.18 4.89
C ALA A 69 3.50 -4.19 5.23
N LEU A 70 3.12 -3.05 5.81
CA LEU A 70 4.04 -2.03 6.32
C LEU A 70 3.90 -1.93 7.84
N THR A 71 5.00 -1.79 8.55
CA THR A 71 4.98 -1.62 10.01
C THR A 71 5.85 -0.45 10.42
N ILE A 72 5.28 0.47 11.21
CA ILE A 72 6.01 1.53 11.89
C ILE A 72 6.22 1.08 13.33
N SER A 73 7.44 0.68 13.69
CA SER A 73 7.80 0.14 15.01
C SER A 73 8.57 1.13 15.88
N SER A 74 9.02 2.26 15.32
CA SER A 74 9.76 3.30 16.03
C SER A 74 9.25 4.68 15.64
N ASN A 75 9.43 5.66 16.54
CA ASN A 75 8.99 7.03 16.29
C ASN A 75 9.63 7.60 15.02
N THR A 76 8.81 8.23 14.19
CA THR A 76 9.24 8.82 12.93
C THR A 76 8.43 10.09 12.63
N ASN A 77 8.80 10.83 11.59
CA ASN A 77 8.07 12.01 11.15
C ASN A 77 7.78 11.94 9.65
N ASN A 78 6.67 12.57 9.25
CA ASN A 78 6.25 12.76 7.85
C ASN A 78 6.30 11.44 7.06
N TYR A 79 5.69 10.39 7.61
CA TYR A 79 5.68 9.07 6.95
C TYR A 79 4.78 9.09 5.73
N GLN A 80 5.31 8.71 4.59
CA GLN A 80 4.56 8.64 3.32
C GLN A 80 4.47 7.19 2.83
N ILE A 81 3.25 6.66 2.75
CA ILE A 81 3.01 5.25 2.39
C ILE A 81 3.55 4.94 1.00
N SER A 82 3.30 5.81 0.02
CA SER A 82 3.75 5.61 -1.36
C SER A 82 5.28 5.48 -1.51
N GLN A 83 6.05 6.10 -0.64
CA GLN A 83 7.51 6.01 -0.65
C GLN A 83 8.04 4.75 0.04
N ASN A 84 7.23 4.14 0.92
CA ASN A 84 7.63 3.00 1.73
C ASN A 84 7.04 1.66 1.25
N ARG A 85 6.17 1.66 0.24
CA ARG A 85 5.49 0.46 -0.27
C ARG A 85 6.40 -0.53 -1.01
N GLY A 86 7.64 -0.14 -1.33
CA GLY A 86 8.59 -1.01 -2.04
C GLY A 86 8.29 -1.21 -3.52
N GLY A 87 9.12 -2.04 -4.18
CA GLY A 87 9.07 -2.28 -5.62
C GLY A 87 8.06 -3.33 -6.10
N THR A 88 7.30 -3.96 -5.20
CA THR A 88 6.29 -4.98 -5.55
C THR A 88 4.92 -4.40 -5.88
N TYR A 89 4.74 -3.09 -5.73
CA TYR A 89 3.48 -2.43 -6.07
C TYR A 89 3.08 -2.67 -7.52
N SER A 90 1.82 -3.03 -7.72
CA SER A 90 1.19 -3.13 -9.04
C SER A 90 -0.13 -2.36 -9.03
N SER A 91 -0.28 -1.45 -9.99
CA SER A 91 -1.38 -0.49 -10.08
C SER A 91 -2.73 -1.19 -10.19
N GLY A 92 -3.67 -0.82 -9.34
CA GLY A 92 -5.07 -1.28 -9.37
C GLY A 92 -5.33 -2.63 -8.71
N ILE A 93 -4.29 -3.35 -8.28
CA ILE A 93 -4.42 -4.67 -7.65
C ILE A 93 -3.64 -4.81 -6.33
N THR A 94 -3.24 -3.69 -5.73
CA THR A 94 -2.45 -3.72 -4.50
C THR A 94 -3.30 -3.39 -3.28
N ASP A 95 -3.18 -4.24 -2.25
CA ASP A 95 -3.71 -4.02 -0.91
C ASP A 95 -2.57 -3.71 0.04
N ILE A 96 -2.57 -2.52 0.64
CA ILE A 96 -1.60 -2.12 1.65
C ILE A 96 -2.24 -2.18 3.03
N VAL A 97 -1.56 -2.82 3.97
CA VAL A 97 -1.90 -2.78 5.39
C VAL A 97 -0.76 -2.11 6.14
N LEU A 98 -0.98 -0.88 6.58
CA LEU A 98 -0.04 -0.17 7.45
C LEU A 98 -0.41 -0.39 8.91
N THR A 99 0.48 -1.01 9.68
CA THR A 99 0.36 -1.12 11.14
C THR A 99 1.29 -0.11 11.82
N ASN A 100 0.70 0.88 12.50
CA ASN A 100 1.47 1.85 13.29
C ASN A 100 1.48 1.44 14.77
N ASN A 101 2.65 1.11 15.31
CA ASN A 101 2.88 0.79 16.71
C ASN A 101 3.69 1.88 17.46
N ALA A 102 3.90 3.04 16.83
CA ALA A 102 4.77 4.09 17.36
C ALA A 102 4.12 5.47 17.24
N GLN A 103 4.84 6.53 17.60
CA GLN A 103 4.42 7.89 17.32
C GLN A 103 4.93 8.33 15.95
N VAL A 104 4.01 8.76 15.09
CA VAL A 104 4.33 9.41 13.81
C VAL A 104 3.97 10.88 13.95
N GLY A 105 5.00 11.74 13.87
CA GLY A 105 4.85 13.18 14.02
C GLY A 105 4.93 13.92 12.69
N SER A 106 4.64 15.23 12.74
CA SER A 106 5.07 16.17 11.71
C SER A 106 6.17 17.06 12.26
N ASN A 107 7.23 17.26 11.51
CA ASN A 107 8.34 18.15 11.87
C ASN A 107 8.28 19.52 11.18
N ALA A 108 7.27 19.74 10.32
CA ALA A 108 7.09 20.97 9.59
C ALA A 108 5.62 21.41 9.59
N VAL A 109 5.39 22.74 9.62
CA VAL A 109 4.05 23.33 9.43
C VAL A 109 3.58 23.02 8.00
N GLY A 110 2.30 22.66 7.85
CA GLY A 110 1.73 22.34 6.54
C GLY A 110 2.14 20.95 5.99
N THR A 111 2.88 20.14 6.76
CA THR A 111 3.22 18.77 6.37
C THR A 111 2.48 17.79 7.26
N ALA A 112 1.84 16.78 6.67
CA ALA A 112 1.14 15.76 7.42
C ALA A 112 2.11 14.83 8.17
N ALA A 113 1.69 14.32 9.33
CA ALA A 113 2.41 13.27 10.05
C ALA A 113 2.41 11.96 9.24
N LEU A 114 1.24 11.59 8.71
CA LEU A 114 1.06 10.47 7.80
C LEU A 114 0.41 10.96 6.51
N ALA A 115 0.98 10.62 5.36
CA ALA A 115 0.39 10.84 4.05
C ALA A 115 0.32 9.55 3.25
N THR A 116 -0.73 9.35 2.48
CA THR A 116 -0.82 8.24 1.53
C THR A 116 0.10 8.48 0.34
N GLY A 117 0.25 9.72 -0.08
CA GLY A 117 0.98 10.17 -1.26
C GLY A 117 0.05 10.61 -2.38
N ALA A 118 0.45 11.65 -3.12
CA ALA A 118 -0.35 12.24 -4.18
C ALA A 118 -0.47 11.34 -5.41
N SER A 119 -1.51 11.57 -6.23
CA SER A 119 -1.59 11.01 -7.59
C SER A 119 -0.32 11.36 -8.41
N PRO A 120 0.22 10.45 -9.24
CA PRO A 120 -0.34 9.16 -9.68
C PRO A 120 0.15 7.93 -8.87
N ASN A 121 0.42 8.06 -7.58
CA ASN A 121 0.97 6.96 -6.78
C ASN A 121 -0.01 5.79 -6.57
N TRP A 122 -1.30 6.03 -6.74
CA TRP A 122 -2.37 5.06 -6.53
C TRP A 122 -3.29 4.99 -7.74
N ALA A 123 -3.90 3.82 -7.95
CA ALA A 123 -4.88 3.59 -9.01
C ALA A 123 -6.21 3.11 -8.43
N THR A 124 -7.27 3.26 -9.21
CA THR A 124 -8.57 2.68 -8.89
C THR A 124 -8.43 1.17 -8.70
N GLY A 125 -8.90 0.66 -7.57
CA GLY A 125 -8.77 -0.74 -7.18
C GLY A 125 -7.69 -1.00 -6.14
N ASP A 126 -6.72 -0.10 -5.94
CA ASP A 126 -5.80 -0.19 -4.80
C ASP A 126 -6.55 0.07 -3.48
N THR A 127 -6.14 -0.60 -2.41
CA THR A 127 -6.68 -0.36 -1.07
C THR A 127 -5.57 -0.04 -0.08
N ILE A 128 -5.86 0.85 0.86
CA ILE A 128 -4.97 1.18 1.97
C ILE A 128 -5.76 1.02 3.27
N THR A 129 -5.29 0.10 4.10
CA THR A 129 -5.82 -0.11 5.45
C THR A 129 -4.81 0.37 6.47
N ILE A 130 -5.24 1.21 7.41
CA ILE A 130 -4.39 1.72 8.49
C ILE A 130 -4.87 1.13 9.82
N VAL A 131 -4.00 0.34 10.46
CA VAL A 131 -4.17 -0.17 11.82
C VAL A 131 -3.31 0.68 12.74
N ASN A 132 -3.94 1.54 13.56
CA ASN A 132 -3.22 2.47 14.42
C ASN A 132 -3.27 2.02 15.89
N ASN A 133 -2.16 1.50 16.37
CA ASN A 133 -1.92 1.17 17.79
C ASN A 133 -1.05 2.22 18.50
N GLY A 134 -0.54 3.21 17.75
CA GLY A 134 0.29 4.31 18.22
C GLY A 134 -0.43 5.66 18.16
N ALA A 135 0.25 6.68 17.66
CA ALA A 135 -0.32 8.01 17.52
C ALA A 135 0.13 8.69 16.23
N PHE A 136 -0.78 9.43 15.60
CA PHE A 136 -0.44 10.42 14.55
C PHE A 136 -0.60 11.82 15.13
N ARG A 137 0.44 12.65 15.01
CA ARG A 137 0.49 13.99 15.59
C ARG A 137 0.92 15.02 14.55
N GLY A 138 -0.02 15.84 14.09
CA GLY A 138 0.29 17.03 13.30
C GLY A 138 1.13 18.02 14.14
N ARG A 139 1.96 18.81 13.49
CA ARG A 139 2.64 19.93 14.13
C ARG A 139 1.64 21.07 14.34
N GLY A 140 1.63 21.69 15.52
CA GLY A 140 0.90 22.92 15.78
C GLY A 140 1.39 24.05 14.86
N GLY A 141 0.48 24.93 14.46
CA GLY A 141 0.85 26.13 13.71
C GLY A 141 1.74 27.06 14.55
N ASP A 142 2.59 27.82 13.88
CA ASP A 142 3.40 28.84 14.56
C ASP A 142 2.49 29.98 15.03
N GLY A 143 2.67 30.43 16.28
CA GLY A 143 1.95 31.56 16.83
C GLY A 143 2.21 32.83 16.02
N GLY A 144 1.23 33.70 15.92
CA GLY A 144 1.39 35.02 15.31
C GLY A 144 2.43 35.87 16.08
N GLY A 145 3.21 36.65 15.35
CA GLY A 145 4.14 37.61 15.96
C GLY A 145 3.37 38.69 16.74
N GLY A 146 3.73 38.87 18.03
CA GLY A 146 3.23 39.95 18.79
C GLY A 146 3.79 41.31 18.30
N MET A 147 3.07 42.40 18.56
CA MET A 147 3.59 43.74 18.29
C MET A 147 4.78 44.05 19.22
N THR A 148 5.93 44.31 18.61
CA THR A 148 7.15 44.68 19.36
C THR A 148 7.33 46.18 19.54
N SER A 149 6.51 47.00 18.80
CA SER A 149 6.50 48.44 18.90
C SER A 149 5.19 49.05 18.38
N ALA A 150 4.89 50.25 18.81
CA ALA A 150 3.72 50.97 18.29
C ALA A 150 3.87 51.23 16.78
N GLY A 151 2.88 50.75 16.00
CA GLY A 151 2.87 50.87 14.55
C GLY A 151 3.32 49.64 13.77
N ALA A 152 3.77 48.54 14.41
CA ALA A 152 4.01 47.29 13.74
C ALA A 152 2.69 46.53 13.48
N SER A 153 2.57 45.95 12.31
CA SER A 153 1.45 45.08 11.97
C SER A 153 1.54 43.74 12.73
N VAL A 154 0.41 43.26 13.22
CA VAL A 154 0.31 41.91 13.81
C VAL A 154 0.47 40.88 12.69
N GLN A 155 1.40 39.96 12.83
CA GLN A 155 1.56 38.86 11.88
C GLN A 155 0.61 37.73 12.27
N ALA A 156 -0.17 37.24 11.30
CA ALA A 156 -1.03 36.08 11.51
C ALA A 156 -0.16 34.83 11.79
N GLY A 157 -0.66 33.99 12.70
CA GLY A 157 -0.04 32.67 12.91
C GLY A 157 -0.19 31.77 11.67
N GLN A 158 0.69 30.81 11.53
CA GLN A 158 0.60 29.81 10.47
C GLN A 158 -0.40 28.71 10.85
N ALA A 159 -1.04 28.14 9.83
CA ALA A 159 -1.92 26.99 10.03
C ALA A 159 -1.15 25.80 10.60
N ALA A 160 -1.82 25.01 11.44
CA ALA A 160 -1.28 23.72 11.88
C ALA A 160 -1.17 22.75 10.71
N GLY A 161 -0.20 21.82 10.78
CA GLY A 161 -0.13 20.71 9.86
C GLY A 161 -1.16 19.62 10.18
N ASP A 162 -1.62 18.91 9.16
CA ASP A 162 -2.53 17.80 9.32
C ASP A 162 -1.85 16.62 10.03
N SER A 163 -2.64 15.84 10.76
CA SER A 163 -2.13 14.60 11.33
C SER A 163 -2.12 13.46 10.29
N ILE A 164 -3.11 13.44 9.41
CA ILE A 164 -3.26 12.47 8.31
C ILE A 164 -3.72 13.19 7.04
N GLU A 165 -3.09 12.88 5.92
CA GLU A 165 -3.48 13.30 4.58
C GLU A 165 -3.76 12.06 3.71
N ILE A 166 -4.93 12.03 3.06
CA ILE A 166 -5.43 10.89 2.27
C ILE A 166 -5.61 11.30 0.82
#